data_2cedf1a81e9687f4ed7233f08afc4a80
#
_entry.id   2cedf1a81e9687f4ed7233f08afc4a80
#
_cell.length_a   1.000
_cell.length_b   1.000
_cell.length_c   1.000
_cell.angle_alpha   90.00
_cell.angle_beta   90.00
_cell.angle_gamma   90.00
#
_symmetry.space_group_name_H-M   'P 1'
#
loop_
_entity.id
_entity.type
_entity.pdbx_description
1 polymer ?
#
loop_
_entity_poly.entity_id
_entity_poly.type
_entity_poly.pdbx_seq_one_letter_code
_entity_poly.pdbx_strand_id
1 'polypeptide(L)'
;MTASPQDLTSDSTNEIRECLLTYGEDILKTKFPHYVDGLKDVSRRILWFTRNQRTTRSFLRVMGDIIENHVAGDSSVYGAIIRLGQPFMVGHPLIKIEGKSGSYHSPHDSAAPRYLNMAISEFARDIFFNGVHPSTIPMVPAKIFGTFEPEYLIPKLPTALLLGNLTVGFGFKSTTPMIDFEDICHLVMIYAEYYEKHATGLPDAKKIAPYLIPSFPINNIITNKRELLHAYCKKEYTHPINQEGWVDLTGNNITLRSLPYGVDFGTVTSELRETMRNKKHWLWDYITSANQFSSSEAEFTMEIKRGLNPFLVLNKLKATLKFSRKWTPIYSYMKSGRAITLYPDTLTALWYHERYLSIAGGLKYKQAEIISRKMTVEAILQICEHTKQVIELIRKSENEEDAVRALFSVFKQLTHKQAKIIVSQPISTLARANKAK
;
A
#
# COMPACT_ATOMS: atom_id res chain seq x y z
N MET A 1 -6.49 -36.80 42.84
CA MET A 1 -6.08 -37.52 41.62
C MET A 1 -4.88 -36.78 41.07
N THR A 2 -3.68 -37.33 41.23
CA THR A 2 -2.45 -36.75 40.67
C THR A 2 -2.33 -37.20 39.23
N ALA A 3 -2.32 -36.23 38.30
CA ALA A 3 -2.10 -36.49 36.88
C ALA A 3 -0.79 -37.26 36.67
N SER A 4 -0.80 -38.21 35.73
CA SER A 4 0.42 -38.97 35.41
C SER A 4 1.46 -38.08 34.72
N PRO A 5 2.77 -38.36 34.82
CA PRO A 5 3.76 -37.59 34.06
C PRO A 5 3.55 -37.58 32.55
N GLN A 6 2.86 -38.59 32.00
CA GLN A 6 2.50 -38.66 30.57
C GLN A 6 1.35 -37.69 30.21
N ASP A 7 0.39 -37.49 31.13
CA ASP A 7 -0.71 -36.52 30.90
C ASP A 7 -0.20 -35.10 30.95
N LEU A 8 0.76 -34.77 31.86
CA LEU A 8 1.40 -33.46 31.94
C LEU A 8 2.24 -33.14 30.68
N THR A 9 2.90 -34.13 30.09
CA THR A 9 3.71 -33.94 28.88
C THR A 9 2.82 -33.76 27.62
N SER A 10 1.68 -34.45 27.55
CA SER A 10 0.72 -34.29 26.43
C SER A 10 0.04 -32.92 26.48
N ASP A 11 -0.36 -32.42 27.63
CA ASP A 11 -0.95 -31.11 27.84
C ASP A 11 0.02 -29.98 27.47
N SER A 12 1.27 -30.07 27.99
CA SER A 12 2.31 -29.07 27.64
C SER A 12 2.63 -29.04 26.14
N THR A 13 2.62 -30.20 25.47
CA THR A 13 2.82 -30.27 24.02
C THR A 13 1.70 -29.63 23.24
N ASN A 14 0.46 -29.81 23.65
CA ASN A 14 -0.72 -29.19 23.02
C ASN A 14 -0.71 -27.68 23.24
N GLU A 15 -0.41 -27.21 24.44
CA GLU A 15 -0.31 -25.78 24.75
C GLU A 15 0.78 -25.09 23.93
N ILE A 16 1.97 -25.68 23.82
CA ILE A 16 3.04 -25.18 22.95
C ILE A 16 2.58 -25.11 21.50
N ARG A 17 1.88 -26.11 21.01
CA ARG A 17 1.36 -26.15 19.64
C ARG A 17 0.33 -25.03 19.38
N GLU A 18 -0.60 -24.81 20.30
CA GLU A 18 -1.57 -23.72 20.21
C GLU A 18 -0.90 -22.35 20.24
N CYS A 19 0.06 -22.14 21.13
CA CYS A 19 0.87 -20.91 21.19
C CYS A 19 1.61 -20.67 19.86
N LEU A 20 2.23 -21.70 19.28
CA LEU A 20 2.93 -21.60 18.00
C LEU A 20 1.96 -21.29 16.84
N LEU A 21 0.77 -21.86 16.82
CA LEU A 21 -0.24 -21.56 15.80
C LEU A 21 -0.71 -20.12 15.91
N THR A 22 -1.05 -19.65 17.10
CA THR A 22 -1.45 -18.27 17.37
C THR A 22 -0.35 -17.28 16.97
N TYR A 23 0.89 -17.55 17.36
CA TYR A 23 2.05 -16.75 16.96
C TYR A 23 2.23 -16.73 15.43
N GLY A 24 2.07 -17.89 14.78
CA GLY A 24 2.15 -18.02 13.33
C GLY A 24 1.10 -17.18 12.61
N GLU A 25 -0.15 -17.20 13.06
CA GLU A 25 -1.23 -16.39 12.54
C GLU A 25 -0.94 -14.88 12.69
N ASP A 26 -0.44 -14.45 13.83
CA ASP A 26 -0.07 -13.05 14.06
C ASP A 26 1.09 -12.60 13.16
N ILE A 27 2.10 -13.43 12.97
CA ILE A 27 3.20 -13.16 12.04
C ILE A 27 2.67 -13.02 10.60
N LEU A 28 1.79 -13.91 10.17
CA LEU A 28 1.21 -13.86 8.84
C LEU A 28 0.39 -12.58 8.64
N LYS A 29 -0.50 -12.24 9.57
CA LYS A 29 -1.33 -11.04 9.53
C LYS A 29 -0.50 -9.75 9.48
N THR A 30 0.58 -9.68 10.23
CA THR A 30 1.39 -8.45 10.35
C THR A 30 2.42 -8.28 9.25
N LYS A 31 3.01 -9.38 8.74
CA LYS A 31 4.13 -9.33 7.78
C LYS A 31 3.71 -9.50 6.33
N PHE A 32 2.61 -10.21 6.05
CA PHE A 32 2.19 -10.44 4.68
C PHE A 32 1.27 -9.34 4.16
N PRO A 33 1.34 -9.01 2.86
CA PRO A 33 0.49 -7.99 2.26
C PRO A 33 -0.95 -8.52 2.14
N HIS A 34 -1.93 -7.63 2.31
CA HIS A 34 -3.31 -7.93 2.00
C HIS A 34 -3.54 -7.91 0.48
N TYR A 35 -4.37 -8.81 -0.06
CA TYR A 35 -4.54 -8.97 -1.51
C TYR A 35 -5.17 -7.74 -2.19
N VAL A 36 -5.97 -6.93 -1.50
CA VAL A 36 -6.63 -5.75 -2.07
C VAL A 36 -5.65 -4.58 -2.19
N ASP A 37 -4.96 -4.23 -1.10
CA ASP A 37 -4.12 -3.02 -1.03
C ASP A 37 -2.62 -3.29 -1.18
N GLY A 38 -2.19 -4.55 -1.14
CA GLY A 38 -0.77 -4.91 -1.22
C GLY A 38 0.08 -4.43 -0.04
N LEU A 39 -0.55 -3.89 1.00
CA LEU A 39 0.13 -3.31 2.14
C LEU A 39 0.28 -4.31 3.28
N LYS A 40 1.41 -4.23 3.95
CA LYS A 40 1.59 -4.82 5.27
C LYS A 40 0.85 -3.99 6.31
N ASP A 41 0.50 -4.59 7.41
CA ASP A 41 -0.22 -3.95 8.51
C ASP A 41 0.39 -2.59 8.93
N VAL A 42 1.70 -2.56 9.20
CA VAL A 42 2.41 -1.32 9.56
C VAL A 42 2.30 -0.24 8.46
N SER A 43 2.43 -0.62 7.19
CA SER A 43 2.34 0.33 6.07
C SER A 43 0.94 0.91 5.92
N ARG A 44 -0.09 0.08 6.13
CA ARG A 44 -1.50 0.50 6.12
C ARG A 44 -1.79 1.50 7.24
N ARG A 45 -1.31 1.23 8.46
CA ARG A 45 -1.42 2.19 9.59
C ARG A 45 -0.73 3.50 9.29
N ILE A 46 0.50 3.48 8.76
CA ILE A 46 1.21 4.70 8.37
C ILE A 46 0.35 5.54 7.43
N LEU A 47 -0.20 4.96 6.36
CA LEU A 47 -1.06 5.69 5.44
C LEU A 47 -2.35 6.17 6.08
N TRP A 48 -2.98 5.36 6.94
CA TRP A 48 -4.21 5.72 7.63
C TRP A 48 -4.04 6.92 8.55
N PHE A 49 -2.99 6.94 9.37
CA PHE A 49 -2.72 8.06 10.28
C PHE A 49 -2.26 9.33 9.55
N THR A 50 -1.63 9.20 8.40
CA THR A 50 -1.17 10.34 7.59
C THR A 50 -2.19 10.84 6.57
N ARG A 51 -3.31 10.15 6.33
CA ARG A 51 -4.27 10.43 5.24
C ARG A 51 -4.78 11.87 5.14
N ASN A 52 -4.93 12.55 6.27
CA ASN A 52 -5.45 13.91 6.34
C ASN A 52 -4.35 14.98 6.35
N GLN A 53 -3.07 14.58 6.35
CA GLN A 53 -1.95 15.52 6.35
C GLN A 53 -1.79 16.12 4.95
N ARG A 54 -1.89 17.45 4.86
CA ARG A 54 -1.67 18.18 3.61
C ARG A 54 -0.29 18.82 3.53
N THR A 55 0.35 19.05 4.67
CA THR A 55 1.68 19.63 4.81
C THR A 55 2.58 18.70 5.60
N THR A 56 3.88 18.81 5.37
CA THR A 56 4.88 18.05 6.12
C THR A 56 4.86 18.44 7.60
N ARG A 57 5.03 17.47 8.47
CA ARG A 57 5.10 17.61 9.93
C ARG A 57 6.36 16.91 10.45
N SER A 58 6.77 17.24 11.65
CA SER A 58 7.86 16.53 12.33
C SER A 58 7.64 15.02 12.28
N PHE A 59 8.62 14.32 11.74
CA PHE A 59 8.61 12.86 11.61
C PHE A 59 8.41 12.18 12.97
N LEU A 60 9.10 12.66 14.00
CA LEU A 60 9.02 12.12 15.36
C LEU A 60 7.60 12.19 15.92
N ARG A 61 6.88 13.29 15.68
CA ARG A 61 5.49 13.43 16.14
C ARG A 61 4.55 12.45 15.43
N VAL A 62 4.64 12.38 14.11
CA VAL A 62 3.80 11.45 13.32
C VAL A 62 4.12 10.00 13.65
N MET A 63 5.40 9.68 13.85
CA MET A 63 5.83 8.35 14.28
C MET A 63 5.24 7.99 15.65
N GLY A 64 5.19 8.95 16.60
CA GLY A 64 4.57 8.77 17.91
C GLY A 64 3.10 8.37 17.82
N ASP A 65 2.32 9.10 17.00
CA ASP A 65 0.90 8.81 16.77
C ASP A 65 0.68 7.38 16.19
N ILE A 66 1.63 6.91 15.37
CA ILE A 66 1.57 5.55 14.78
C ILE A 66 1.94 4.49 15.81
N ILE A 67 3.01 4.72 16.59
CA ILE A 67 3.53 3.77 17.58
C ILE A 67 2.49 3.49 18.67
N GLU A 68 1.76 4.50 19.11
CA GLU A 68 0.69 4.37 20.08
C GLU A 68 -0.31 3.26 19.70
N ASN A 69 -0.54 3.09 18.39
CA ASN A 69 -1.45 2.10 17.83
C ASN A 69 -0.76 0.84 17.27
N HIS A 70 0.57 0.70 17.45
CA HIS A 70 1.34 -0.40 16.88
C HIS A 70 2.13 -1.15 17.95
N VAL A 71 2.12 -2.49 17.90
CA VAL A 71 2.80 -3.34 18.91
C VAL A 71 4.30 -3.51 18.62
N ALA A 72 4.76 -3.27 17.38
CA ALA A 72 6.17 -3.38 17.04
C ALA A 72 6.95 -2.16 17.54
N GLY A 73 8.23 -2.38 17.89
CA GLY A 73 9.09 -1.31 18.39
C GLY A 73 9.35 -0.18 17.38
N ASP A 74 9.80 0.95 17.90
CA ASP A 74 10.06 2.21 17.21
C ASP A 74 10.89 2.06 15.93
N SER A 75 11.94 1.25 15.97
CA SER A 75 12.82 0.98 14.83
C SER A 75 12.10 0.33 13.66
N SER A 76 11.09 -0.51 13.93
CA SER A 76 10.28 -1.16 12.91
C SER A 76 9.39 -0.15 12.18
N VAL A 77 8.71 0.74 12.92
CA VAL A 77 7.87 1.80 12.37
C VAL A 77 8.72 2.81 11.59
N TYR A 78 9.84 3.24 12.17
CA TYR A 78 10.80 4.13 11.50
C TYR A 78 11.26 3.57 10.16
N GLY A 79 11.77 2.33 10.16
CA GLY A 79 12.25 1.68 8.93
C GLY A 79 11.16 1.51 7.88
N ALA A 80 9.91 1.23 8.28
CA ALA A 80 8.78 1.13 7.38
C ALA A 80 8.43 2.48 6.74
N ILE A 81 8.41 3.58 7.51
CA ILE A 81 8.15 4.92 6.99
C ILE A 81 9.23 5.33 5.99
N ILE A 82 10.51 5.16 6.34
CA ILE A 82 11.65 5.48 5.46
C ILE A 82 11.53 4.72 4.15
N ARG A 83 11.28 3.41 4.20
CA ARG A 83 11.13 2.57 3.01
C ARG A 83 9.99 3.04 2.09
N LEU A 84 8.84 3.43 2.66
CA LEU A 84 7.70 3.94 1.87
C LEU A 84 8.00 5.29 1.21
N GLY A 85 9.00 6.02 1.67
CA GLY A 85 9.46 7.28 1.09
C GLY A 85 10.61 7.15 0.08
N GLN A 86 11.20 5.95 -0.07
CA GLN A 86 12.36 5.72 -0.95
C GLN A 86 11.92 5.28 -2.35
N PRO A 87 12.09 6.11 -3.41
CA PRO A 87 11.65 5.76 -4.77
C PRO A 87 12.35 4.51 -5.32
N PHE A 88 13.62 4.31 -5.00
CA PHE A 88 14.38 3.12 -5.42
C PHE A 88 13.93 1.82 -4.72
N MET A 89 13.07 1.90 -3.69
CA MET A 89 12.52 0.74 -2.99
C MET A 89 11.09 0.41 -3.41
N VAL A 90 10.25 1.43 -3.62
CA VAL A 90 8.81 1.26 -3.86
C VAL A 90 8.34 1.78 -5.23
N GLY A 91 9.23 2.32 -6.04
CA GLY A 91 8.91 2.94 -7.34
C GLY A 91 8.16 4.25 -7.19
N HIS A 92 6.97 4.19 -6.65
CA HIS A 92 6.13 5.36 -6.36
C HIS A 92 6.08 5.60 -4.84
N PRO A 93 6.81 6.60 -4.30
CA PRO A 93 6.83 6.87 -2.87
C PRO A 93 5.43 7.15 -2.31
N LEU A 94 5.07 6.45 -1.25
CA LEU A 94 3.79 6.62 -0.56
C LEU A 94 3.86 7.69 0.53
N ILE A 95 5.07 7.96 1.02
CA ILE A 95 5.38 9.00 2.00
C ILE A 95 6.36 9.98 1.38
N LYS A 96 6.06 11.29 1.48
CA LYS A 96 7.01 12.37 1.21
C LYS A 96 7.87 12.57 2.45
N ILE A 97 9.18 12.46 2.31
CA ILE A 97 10.13 12.72 3.40
C ILE A 97 10.99 13.93 3.02
N GLU A 98 11.12 14.87 3.94
CA GLU A 98 12.04 16.00 3.83
C GLU A 98 13.21 15.77 4.78
N GLY A 99 14.42 15.80 4.24
CA GLY A 99 15.68 15.47 4.90
C GLY A 99 16.33 14.22 4.31
N LYS A 100 17.42 13.76 4.93
CA LYS A 100 18.19 12.60 4.45
C LYS A 100 17.46 11.29 4.75
N SER A 101 16.84 10.68 3.75
CA SER A 101 16.09 9.43 3.85
C SER A 101 16.84 8.20 3.31
N GLY A 102 18.15 8.29 3.15
CA GLY A 102 18.96 7.27 2.49
C GLY A 102 19.05 7.47 0.97
N SER A 103 19.86 6.66 0.33
CA SER A 103 20.07 6.66 -1.12
C SER A 103 20.13 5.22 -1.63
N TYR A 104 20.11 5.05 -2.95
CA TYR A 104 20.25 3.71 -3.55
C TYR A 104 21.58 3.02 -3.13
N HIS A 105 22.66 3.78 -2.93
CA HIS A 105 23.94 3.27 -2.43
C HIS A 105 23.91 2.85 -0.97
N SER A 106 23.16 3.59 -0.16
CA SER A 106 23.11 3.44 1.29
C SER A 106 21.65 3.59 1.74
N PRO A 107 20.81 2.58 1.48
CA PRO A 107 19.38 2.66 1.79
C PRO A 107 19.11 2.83 3.28
N HIS A 108 20.01 2.39 4.13
CA HIS A 108 19.92 2.47 5.59
C HIS A 108 20.56 3.72 6.20
N ASP A 109 21.24 4.57 5.38
CA ASP A 109 21.86 5.80 5.85
C ASP A 109 20.86 6.96 5.86
N SER A 110 19.83 6.84 6.70
CA SER A 110 18.83 7.89 6.94
C SER A 110 19.12 8.64 8.24
N ALA A 111 18.77 9.94 8.27
CA ALA A 111 18.97 10.78 9.45
C ALA A 111 18.02 10.34 10.59
N ALA A 112 18.41 10.61 11.83
CA ALA A 112 17.54 10.33 12.97
C ALA A 112 16.16 11.04 12.84
N PRO A 113 15.07 10.47 13.37
CA PRO A 113 13.70 10.98 13.20
C PRO A 113 13.52 12.48 13.52
N ARG A 114 14.27 13.01 14.48
CA ARG A 114 14.22 14.43 14.90
C ARG A 114 14.67 15.41 13.81
N TYR A 115 15.39 14.95 12.79
CA TYR A 115 15.89 15.80 11.68
C TYR A 115 15.06 15.65 10.40
N LEU A 116 13.97 14.90 10.46
CA LEU A 116 13.13 14.63 9.30
C LEU A 116 11.74 15.23 9.48
N ASN A 117 11.13 15.61 8.35
CA ASN A 117 9.71 15.88 8.25
C ASN A 117 9.06 14.89 7.27
N MET A 118 7.77 14.64 7.45
CA MET A 118 7.05 13.72 6.58
C MET A 118 5.58 14.10 6.37
N ALA A 119 5.03 13.66 5.27
CA ALA A 119 3.60 13.68 4.98
C ALA A 119 3.26 12.52 4.05
N ILE A 120 1.98 12.18 3.94
CA ILE A 120 1.51 11.30 2.86
C ILE A 120 1.81 11.96 1.51
N SER A 121 2.28 11.19 0.52
CA SER A 121 2.48 11.71 -0.83
C SER A 121 1.15 12.00 -1.53
N GLU A 122 1.15 12.89 -2.53
CA GLU A 122 -0.04 13.15 -3.35
C GLU A 122 -0.49 11.88 -4.08
N PHE A 123 0.47 11.12 -4.60
CA PHE A 123 0.22 9.82 -5.23
C PHE A 123 -0.53 8.87 -4.29
N ALA A 124 -0.01 8.65 -3.07
CA ALA A 124 -0.66 7.74 -2.11
C ALA A 124 -2.05 8.24 -1.70
N ARG A 125 -2.22 9.55 -1.50
CA ARG A 125 -3.52 10.14 -1.18
C ARG A 125 -4.53 9.90 -2.31
N ASP A 126 -4.12 10.12 -3.55
CA ASP A 126 -4.99 9.92 -4.70
C ASP A 126 -5.35 8.46 -4.90
N ILE A 127 -4.38 7.56 -4.83
CA ILE A 127 -4.61 6.13 -5.08
C ILE A 127 -5.41 5.46 -3.97
N PHE A 128 -5.12 5.74 -2.69
CA PHE A 128 -5.72 4.98 -1.58
C PHE A 128 -6.97 5.62 -0.98
N PHE A 129 -7.14 6.94 -1.07
CA PHE A 129 -8.21 7.64 -0.33
C PHE A 129 -9.16 8.44 -1.22
N ASN A 130 -8.70 8.94 -2.35
CA ASN A 130 -9.56 9.73 -3.23
C ASN A 130 -10.57 8.85 -3.97
N GLY A 131 -11.85 9.25 -3.94
CA GLY A 131 -12.94 8.50 -4.58
C GLY A 131 -13.37 7.22 -3.83
N VAL A 132 -12.97 7.08 -2.56
CA VAL A 132 -13.48 6.05 -1.64
C VAL A 132 -14.36 6.74 -0.60
N HIS A 133 -15.57 6.25 -0.42
CA HIS A 133 -16.44 6.74 0.65
C HIS A 133 -16.00 6.10 1.98
N PRO A 134 -15.81 6.89 3.08
CA PRO A 134 -15.31 6.33 4.34
C PRO A 134 -16.10 5.16 4.90
N SER A 135 -17.44 5.16 4.70
CA SER A 135 -18.32 4.07 5.18
C SER A 135 -18.16 2.75 4.42
N THR A 136 -17.41 2.72 3.33
CA THR A 136 -17.14 1.50 2.56
C THR A 136 -15.80 0.85 2.89
N ILE A 137 -14.99 1.50 3.71
CA ILE A 137 -13.73 0.95 4.19
C ILE A 137 -14.05 -0.06 5.31
N PRO A 138 -13.64 -1.32 5.17
CA PRO A 138 -13.84 -2.31 6.23
C PRO A 138 -12.96 -1.96 7.43
N MET A 139 -13.60 -1.83 8.59
CA MET A 139 -12.95 -1.44 9.84
C MET A 139 -12.94 -2.59 10.82
N VAL A 140 -11.82 -2.77 11.51
CA VAL A 140 -11.64 -3.75 12.59
C VAL A 140 -11.26 -3.03 13.89
N PRO A 141 -11.52 -3.63 15.06
CA PRO A 141 -11.04 -3.08 16.32
C PRO A 141 -9.51 -2.91 16.30
N ALA A 142 -9.05 -1.73 16.63
CA ALA A 142 -7.64 -1.46 16.81
C ALA A 142 -7.15 -1.96 18.18
N LYS A 143 -5.85 -1.96 18.40
CA LYS A 143 -5.26 -2.39 19.69
C LYS A 143 -5.58 -1.46 20.85
N ILE A 144 -5.80 -0.17 20.58
CA ILE A 144 -6.33 0.75 21.59
C ILE A 144 -7.82 0.47 21.72
N PHE A 145 -8.23 0.13 22.93
CA PHE A 145 -9.62 -0.17 23.25
C PHE A 145 -10.55 0.98 22.82
N GLY A 146 -11.62 0.63 22.12
CA GLY A 146 -12.61 1.58 21.61
C GLY A 146 -12.25 2.31 20.33
N THR A 147 -11.09 2.06 19.71
CA THR A 147 -10.70 2.61 18.42
C THR A 147 -10.81 1.57 17.30
N PHE A 148 -10.91 2.05 16.04
CA PHE A 148 -11.01 1.21 14.86
C PHE A 148 -9.96 1.60 13.82
N GLU A 149 -9.45 0.59 13.11
CA GLU A 149 -8.51 0.76 12.01
C GLU A 149 -8.98 -0.02 10.77
N PRO A 150 -8.53 0.35 9.55
CA PRO A 150 -8.92 -0.38 8.35
C PRO A 150 -8.29 -1.78 8.32
N GLU A 151 -9.10 -2.80 8.08
CA GLU A 151 -8.61 -4.16 7.78
C GLU A 151 -7.77 -4.14 6.50
N TYR A 152 -8.27 -3.43 5.47
CA TYR A 152 -7.55 -3.09 4.24
C TYR A 152 -8.09 -1.79 3.66
N LEU A 153 -7.27 -1.14 2.83
CA LEU A 153 -7.67 0.00 2.02
C LEU A 153 -8.15 -0.49 0.65
N ILE A 154 -8.96 0.35 -0.03
CA ILE A 154 -9.51 0.00 -1.34
C ILE A 154 -8.95 0.96 -2.40
N PRO A 155 -7.72 0.71 -2.89
CA PRO A 155 -7.03 1.61 -3.80
C PRO A 155 -7.69 1.67 -5.18
N LYS A 156 -7.42 2.74 -5.94
CA LYS A 156 -7.90 2.92 -7.32
C LYS A 156 -7.29 1.93 -8.31
N LEU A 157 -6.13 1.36 -7.99
CA LEU A 157 -5.37 0.42 -8.81
C LEU A 157 -5.03 -0.83 -7.98
N PRO A 158 -4.72 -1.98 -8.58
CA PRO A 158 -4.26 -3.18 -7.89
C PRO A 158 -2.83 -2.98 -7.35
N THR A 159 -2.70 -2.20 -6.27
CA THR A 159 -1.44 -1.79 -5.67
C THR A 159 -0.59 -2.96 -5.19
N ALA A 160 -1.18 -4.12 -4.96
CA ALA A 160 -0.45 -5.35 -4.66
C ALA A 160 0.52 -5.76 -5.78
N LEU A 161 0.20 -5.47 -7.05
CA LEU A 161 1.07 -5.67 -8.20
C LEU A 161 2.00 -4.47 -8.43
N LEU A 162 1.51 -3.25 -8.20
CA LEU A 162 2.28 -2.02 -8.39
C LEU A 162 3.47 -1.93 -7.41
N LEU A 163 3.24 -2.20 -6.13
CA LEU A 163 4.25 -2.09 -5.08
C LEU A 163 5.13 -3.33 -4.96
N GLY A 164 4.67 -4.45 -5.50
CA GLY A 164 5.33 -5.73 -5.29
C GLY A 164 5.48 -6.10 -3.82
N ASN A 165 6.15 -7.20 -3.53
CA ASN A 165 6.42 -7.58 -2.16
C ASN A 165 7.61 -8.53 -2.05
N LEU A 166 8.37 -8.37 -0.97
CA LEU A 166 9.40 -9.31 -0.54
C LEU A 166 9.22 -9.56 0.96
N THR A 167 8.69 -10.71 1.29
CA THR A 167 8.41 -11.10 2.68
C THR A 167 8.68 -12.58 2.89
N VAL A 168 9.24 -12.90 4.06
CA VAL A 168 9.41 -14.26 4.57
C VAL A 168 8.95 -14.26 6.02
N GLY A 169 8.17 -15.25 6.42
CA GLY A 169 7.74 -15.41 7.80
C GLY A 169 7.00 -16.72 8.02
N PHE A 170 7.28 -17.38 9.13
CA PHE A 170 6.60 -18.59 9.58
C PHE A 170 6.44 -19.69 8.50
N GLY A 171 7.52 -19.98 7.76
CA GLY A 171 7.51 -20.98 6.67
C GLY A 171 6.90 -20.52 5.36
N PHE A 172 6.25 -19.35 5.31
CA PHE A 172 5.71 -18.76 4.11
C PHE A 172 6.64 -17.72 3.50
N LYS A 173 6.55 -17.54 2.19
CA LYS A 173 7.28 -16.54 1.42
C LYS A 173 6.36 -15.87 0.43
N SER A 174 6.54 -14.57 0.23
CA SER A 174 5.94 -13.81 -0.86
C SER A 174 7.02 -13.00 -1.57
N THR A 175 7.14 -13.18 -2.87
CA THR A 175 8.11 -12.49 -3.74
C THR A 175 7.41 -12.00 -4.99
N THR A 176 6.38 -11.17 -4.81
CA THR A 176 5.65 -10.55 -5.91
C THR A 176 6.53 -9.50 -6.58
N PRO A 177 6.78 -9.60 -7.90
CA PRO A 177 7.47 -8.56 -8.65
C PRO A 177 6.59 -7.31 -8.77
N MET A 178 7.22 -6.15 -8.97
CA MET A 178 6.53 -4.92 -9.30
C MET A 178 6.17 -4.88 -10.78
N ILE A 179 5.07 -4.23 -11.12
CA ILE A 179 4.63 -3.95 -12.48
C ILE A 179 4.57 -2.45 -12.66
N ASP A 180 4.88 -1.97 -13.86
CA ASP A 180 4.87 -0.55 -14.18
C ASP A 180 3.47 0.06 -14.02
N PHE A 181 3.43 1.35 -13.68
CA PHE A 181 2.18 2.07 -13.45
C PHE A 181 1.30 2.13 -14.70
N GLU A 182 1.88 2.38 -15.88
CA GLU A 182 1.13 2.44 -17.14
C GLU A 182 0.56 1.07 -17.50
N ASP A 183 1.35 0.00 -17.33
CA ASP A 183 0.90 -1.38 -17.54
C ASP A 183 -0.25 -1.76 -16.59
N ILE A 184 -0.19 -1.33 -15.34
CA ILE A 184 -1.28 -1.50 -14.37
C ILE A 184 -2.55 -0.76 -14.83
N CYS A 185 -2.44 0.45 -15.36
CA CYS A 185 -3.58 1.20 -15.90
C CYS A 185 -4.22 0.47 -17.09
N HIS A 186 -3.42 -0.03 -18.03
CA HIS A 186 -3.90 -0.84 -19.14
C HIS A 186 -4.59 -2.13 -18.68
N LEU A 187 -3.99 -2.80 -17.68
CA LEU A 187 -4.57 -3.99 -17.07
C LEU A 187 -5.97 -3.70 -16.51
N VAL A 188 -6.12 -2.61 -15.75
CA VAL A 188 -7.42 -2.18 -15.20
C VAL A 188 -8.45 -1.90 -16.29
N MET A 189 -8.06 -1.26 -17.39
CA MET A 189 -8.95 -1.00 -18.52
C MET A 189 -9.45 -2.31 -19.17
N ILE A 190 -8.57 -3.29 -19.37
CA ILE A 190 -8.94 -4.61 -19.91
C ILE A 190 -9.96 -5.30 -18.99
N TYR A 191 -9.77 -5.24 -17.66
CA TYR A 191 -10.72 -5.83 -16.71
C TYR A 191 -12.05 -5.08 -16.69
N ALA A 192 -12.03 -3.74 -16.80
CA ALA A 192 -13.24 -2.94 -16.88
C ALA A 192 -14.08 -3.29 -18.14
N GLU A 193 -13.44 -3.34 -19.31
CA GLU A 193 -14.10 -3.74 -20.57
C GLU A 193 -14.61 -5.17 -20.52
N TYR A 194 -13.89 -6.07 -19.85
CA TYR A 194 -14.31 -7.46 -19.69
C TYR A 194 -15.57 -7.56 -18.82
N TYR A 195 -15.58 -6.91 -17.65
CA TYR A 195 -16.71 -6.97 -16.72
C TYR A 195 -17.92 -6.11 -17.13
N GLU A 196 -17.74 -5.22 -18.09
CA GLU A 196 -18.88 -4.56 -18.74
C GLU A 196 -19.75 -5.55 -19.53
N LYS A 197 -19.14 -6.62 -20.06
CA LYS A 197 -19.78 -7.64 -20.89
C LYS A 197 -20.04 -8.97 -20.17
N HIS A 198 -19.31 -9.23 -19.11
CA HIS A 198 -19.31 -10.52 -18.42
C HIS A 198 -19.45 -10.32 -16.90
N ALA A 199 -20.39 -10.99 -16.26
CA ALA A 199 -20.60 -10.89 -14.81
C ALA A 199 -19.50 -11.60 -14.00
N THR A 200 -18.87 -12.63 -14.55
CA THR A 200 -17.87 -13.46 -13.88
C THR A 200 -16.80 -13.93 -14.85
N GLY A 201 -15.73 -14.52 -14.35
CA GLY A 201 -14.64 -15.08 -15.14
C GLY A 201 -13.39 -14.17 -15.17
N LEU A 202 -12.48 -14.46 -16.09
CA LEU A 202 -11.23 -13.73 -16.26
C LEU A 202 -11.03 -13.38 -17.74
N PRO A 203 -10.41 -12.22 -18.05
CA PRO A 203 -9.98 -11.91 -19.41
C PRO A 203 -9.01 -12.98 -19.96
N ASP A 204 -8.91 -13.07 -21.28
CA ASP A 204 -7.95 -13.94 -21.93
C ASP A 204 -6.52 -13.61 -21.48
N ALA A 205 -5.77 -14.62 -21.04
CA ALA A 205 -4.39 -14.47 -20.59
C ALA A 205 -3.49 -13.80 -21.64
N LYS A 206 -3.73 -14.03 -22.94
CA LYS A 206 -2.97 -13.39 -24.02
C LYS A 206 -3.16 -11.88 -24.06
N LYS A 207 -4.31 -11.38 -23.62
CA LYS A 207 -4.59 -9.93 -23.58
C LYS A 207 -3.91 -9.25 -22.40
N ILE A 208 -3.80 -9.93 -21.27
CA ILE A 208 -3.24 -9.37 -20.04
C ILE A 208 -1.73 -9.59 -19.90
N ALA A 209 -1.18 -10.68 -20.47
CA ALA A 209 0.21 -11.07 -20.33
C ALA A 209 1.23 -9.96 -20.68
N PRO A 210 1.05 -9.13 -21.73
CA PRO A 210 1.97 -8.03 -22.04
C PRO A 210 2.12 -7.03 -20.89
N TYR A 211 1.06 -6.79 -20.13
CA TYR A 211 0.98 -5.82 -19.03
C TYR A 211 1.32 -6.43 -17.66
N LEU A 212 1.79 -7.66 -17.63
CA LEU A 212 2.26 -8.35 -16.42
C LEU A 212 3.78 -8.52 -16.38
N ILE A 213 4.49 -8.00 -17.39
CA ILE A 213 5.95 -8.08 -17.42
C ILE A 213 6.52 -7.22 -16.27
N PRO A 214 7.36 -7.80 -15.41
CA PRO A 214 7.90 -7.08 -14.26
C PRO A 214 8.69 -5.83 -14.63
N SER A 215 8.54 -4.79 -13.82
CA SER A 215 9.34 -3.57 -13.85
C SER A 215 9.78 -3.25 -12.42
N PHE A 216 11.07 -2.94 -12.23
CA PHE A 216 11.60 -2.63 -10.91
C PHE A 216 12.02 -1.16 -10.84
N PRO A 217 11.98 -0.50 -9.67
CA PRO A 217 12.18 0.93 -9.53
C PRO A 217 13.62 1.41 -9.77
N ILE A 218 14.52 0.48 -10.05
CA ILE A 218 15.90 0.74 -10.43
C ILE A 218 16.14 0.26 -11.86
N ASN A 219 17.00 0.95 -12.59
CA ASN A 219 17.32 0.62 -13.97
C ASN A 219 18.07 -0.73 -14.06
N ASN A 220 17.35 -1.83 -13.93
CA ASN A 220 17.84 -3.17 -14.17
C ASN A 220 17.24 -3.75 -15.47
N ILE A 221 17.93 -4.74 -16.02
CA ILE A 221 17.55 -5.35 -17.30
C ILE A 221 16.93 -6.69 -17.01
N ILE A 222 15.72 -6.92 -17.54
CA ILE A 222 15.11 -8.25 -17.56
C ILE A 222 15.49 -8.91 -18.90
N THR A 223 16.31 -9.96 -18.83
CA THR A 223 16.92 -10.56 -20.01
C THR A 223 16.02 -11.57 -20.72
N ASN A 224 15.01 -12.12 -20.02
CA ASN A 224 14.12 -13.16 -20.55
C ASN A 224 12.67 -12.69 -20.76
N LYS A 225 12.44 -11.42 -21.17
CA LYS A 225 11.08 -10.86 -21.37
C LYS A 225 10.21 -11.68 -22.32
N ARG A 226 10.80 -12.24 -23.42
CA ARG A 226 10.05 -13.05 -24.39
C ARG A 226 9.57 -14.37 -23.79
N GLU A 227 10.41 -15.02 -22.97
CA GLU A 227 10.07 -16.26 -22.27
C GLU A 227 8.97 -16.02 -21.24
N LEU A 228 9.07 -14.91 -20.48
CA LEU A 228 8.05 -14.49 -19.53
C LEU A 228 6.70 -14.24 -20.21
N LEU A 229 6.68 -13.51 -21.33
CA LEU A 229 5.47 -13.27 -22.09
C LEU A 229 4.82 -14.59 -22.54
N HIS A 230 5.62 -15.52 -23.08
CA HIS A 230 5.12 -16.82 -23.51
C HIS A 230 4.54 -17.64 -22.33
N ALA A 231 5.25 -17.67 -21.20
CA ALA A 231 4.81 -18.34 -19.98
C ALA A 231 3.49 -17.71 -19.44
N TYR A 232 3.40 -16.39 -19.40
CA TYR A 232 2.23 -15.68 -18.88
C TYR A 232 0.99 -15.83 -19.77
N CYS A 233 1.18 -15.95 -21.09
CA CYS A 233 0.09 -16.33 -22.00
C CYS A 233 -0.49 -17.71 -21.68
N LYS A 234 0.29 -18.59 -21.03
CA LYS A 234 -0.12 -19.92 -20.56
C LYS A 234 -0.51 -19.94 -19.08
N LYS A 235 -0.56 -18.79 -18.42
CA LYS A 235 -0.80 -18.62 -16.98
C LYS A 235 0.30 -19.20 -16.07
N GLU A 236 1.50 -19.35 -16.57
CA GLU A 236 2.68 -19.82 -15.82
C GLU A 236 3.36 -18.62 -15.11
N TYR A 237 2.65 -17.97 -14.18
CA TYR A 237 3.08 -16.71 -13.54
C TYR A 237 4.28 -16.87 -12.59
N THR A 238 4.65 -18.10 -12.23
CA THR A 238 5.82 -18.40 -11.39
C THR A 238 7.09 -18.61 -12.20
N HIS A 239 7.05 -18.36 -13.53
CA HIS A 239 8.23 -18.46 -14.36
C HIS A 239 9.35 -17.53 -13.86
N PRO A 240 10.61 -18.03 -13.76
CA PRO A 240 11.69 -17.23 -13.19
C PRO A 240 12.02 -16.01 -14.02
N ILE A 241 12.23 -14.87 -13.34
CA ILE A 241 12.64 -13.60 -13.94
C ILE A 241 14.17 -13.49 -13.82
N ASN A 242 14.84 -13.38 -14.96
CA ASN A 242 16.28 -13.18 -15.01
C ASN A 242 16.57 -11.68 -15.06
N GLN A 243 17.26 -11.17 -14.02
CA GLN A 243 17.62 -9.76 -13.88
C GLN A 243 19.12 -9.59 -14.02
N GLU A 244 19.53 -8.54 -14.71
CA GLU A 244 20.89 -8.06 -14.74
C GLU A 244 20.95 -6.58 -14.33
N GLY A 245 22.03 -6.19 -13.66
CA GLY A 245 22.33 -4.81 -13.41
C GLY A 245 22.71 -4.06 -14.70
N TRP A 246 22.73 -2.75 -14.64
CA TRP A 246 23.15 -1.92 -15.75
C TRP A 246 24.59 -1.45 -15.56
N VAL A 247 25.42 -1.68 -16.57
CA VAL A 247 26.84 -1.27 -16.62
C VAL A 247 27.12 -0.59 -17.94
N ASP A 248 27.74 0.57 -17.84
CA ASP A 248 28.29 1.29 -19.00
C ASP A 248 29.78 1.02 -19.14
N LEU A 249 30.23 0.93 -20.38
CA LEU A 249 31.62 0.84 -20.75
C LEU A 249 31.97 2.04 -21.65
N THR A 250 32.79 2.96 -21.13
CA THR A 250 33.22 4.15 -21.88
C THR A 250 34.74 4.23 -21.88
N GLY A 251 35.35 3.88 -23.01
CA GLY A 251 36.81 3.76 -23.12
C GLY A 251 37.35 2.71 -22.16
N ASN A 252 38.20 3.10 -21.22
CA ASN A 252 38.76 2.24 -20.19
C ASN A 252 37.99 2.28 -18.88
N ASN A 253 36.82 2.94 -18.82
CA ASN A 253 36.04 3.07 -17.61
C ASN A 253 34.84 2.15 -17.65
N ILE A 254 34.67 1.34 -16.60
CA ILE A 254 33.47 0.55 -16.31
C ILE A 254 32.69 1.29 -15.25
N THR A 255 31.47 1.74 -15.57
CA THR A 255 30.58 2.43 -14.63
C THR A 255 29.40 1.51 -14.28
N LEU A 256 29.33 1.08 -13.03
CA LEU A 256 28.23 0.31 -12.47
C LEU A 256 27.10 1.29 -12.11
N ARG A 257 25.98 1.22 -12.85
CA ARG A 257 24.80 2.08 -12.66
C ARG A 257 23.78 1.46 -11.72
N SER A 258 23.50 0.17 -11.88
CA SER A 258 22.58 -0.54 -11.03
C SER A 258 22.96 -2.01 -10.86
N LEU A 259 22.35 -2.65 -9.86
CA LEU A 259 22.40 -4.09 -9.60
C LEU A 259 20.97 -4.65 -9.68
N PRO A 260 20.81 -5.98 -9.77
CA PRO A 260 19.49 -6.59 -9.71
C PRO A 260 18.71 -6.17 -8.46
N TYR A 261 17.40 -5.99 -8.59
CA TYR A 261 16.54 -5.59 -7.48
C TYR A 261 16.70 -6.51 -6.25
N GLY A 262 16.84 -5.91 -5.08
CA GLY A 262 17.08 -6.61 -3.82
C GLY A 262 18.53 -7.06 -3.59
N VAL A 263 19.47 -6.59 -4.43
CA VAL A 263 20.91 -6.65 -4.16
C VAL A 263 21.33 -5.29 -3.62
N ASP A 264 21.98 -5.26 -2.46
CA ASP A 264 22.44 -4.03 -1.84
C ASP A 264 23.69 -3.50 -2.58
N PHE A 265 23.53 -2.35 -3.22
CA PHE A 265 24.58 -1.70 -3.98
C PHE A 265 25.75 -1.28 -3.08
N GLY A 266 25.48 -0.77 -1.88
CA GLY A 266 26.51 -0.32 -0.94
C GLY A 266 27.38 -1.48 -0.47
N THR A 267 26.79 -2.61 -0.16
CA THR A 267 27.53 -3.83 0.24
C THR A 267 28.43 -4.33 -0.89
N VAL A 268 27.90 -4.45 -2.12
CA VAL A 268 28.68 -4.95 -3.26
C VAL A 268 29.83 -4.00 -3.62
N THR A 269 29.61 -2.70 -3.61
CA THR A 269 30.68 -1.73 -3.91
C THR A 269 31.74 -1.68 -2.80
N SER A 270 31.35 -1.89 -1.54
CA SER A 270 32.30 -2.01 -0.41
C SER A 270 33.16 -3.27 -0.53
N GLU A 271 32.53 -4.41 -0.83
CA GLU A 271 33.23 -5.68 -1.09
C GLU A 271 34.20 -5.54 -2.27
N LEU A 272 33.79 -4.85 -3.34
CA LEU A 272 34.66 -4.57 -4.49
C LEU A 272 35.88 -3.75 -4.11
N ARG A 273 35.73 -2.66 -3.35
CA ARG A 273 36.84 -1.82 -2.89
C ARG A 273 37.82 -2.60 -2.04
N GLU A 274 37.33 -3.42 -1.13
CA GLU A 274 38.16 -4.27 -0.28
C GLU A 274 38.93 -5.29 -1.12
N THR A 275 38.25 -5.93 -2.06
CA THR A 275 38.84 -6.91 -2.98
C THR A 275 39.88 -6.27 -3.89
N MET A 276 39.66 -5.06 -4.36
CA MET A 276 40.63 -4.32 -5.18
C MET A 276 41.92 -3.95 -4.43
N ARG A 277 41.84 -3.81 -3.10
CA ARG A 277 43.05 -3.58 -2.25
C ARG A 277 43.86 -4.86 -2.06
N ASN A 278 43.26 -6.02 -2.30
CA ASN A 278 43.92 -7.31 -2.16
C ASN A 278 44.81 -7.62 -3.37
N LYS A 279 46.12 -7.47 -3.24
CA LYS A 279 47.10 -7.74 -4.31
C LYS A 279 47.11 -9.18 -4.84
N LYS A 280 46.54 -10.12 -4.09
CA LYS A 280 46.40 -11.53 -4.52
C LYS A 280 45.15 -11.80 -5.33
N HIS A 281 44.25 -10.84 -5.43
CA HIS A 281 43.00 -10.99 -6.18
C HIS A 281 43.19 -10.49 -7.61
N TRP A 282 42.58 -11.20 -8.59
CA TRP A 282 42.73 -10.85 -10.02
C TRP A 282 42.31 -9.42 -10.36
N LEU A 283 41.38 -8.79 -9.62
CA LEU A 283 40.99 -7.38 -9.82
C LEU A 283 42.14 -6.43 -9.69
N TRP A 284 43.11 -6.71 -8.82
CA TRP A 284 44.33 -5.89 -8.67
C TRP A 284 45.12 -5.77 -9.98
N ASP A 285 45.13 -6.83 -10.79
CA ASP A 285 45.86 -6.85 -12.05
C ASP A 285 45.10 -6.15 -13.17
N TYR A 286 43.79 -5.96 -13.06
CA TYR A 286 42.91 -5.42 -14.12
C TYR A 286 42.43 -4.01 -13.87
N ILE A 287 42.28 -3.55 -12.64
CA ILE A 287 41.71 -2.25 -12.27
C ILE A 287 42.80 -1.35 -11.67
N THR A 288 42.86 -0.09 -12.11
CA THR A 288 43.79 0.90 -11.59
C THR A 288 43.23 1.67 -10.41
N SER A 289 41.98 2.11 -10.54
CA SER A 289 41.32 2.96 -9.54
C SER A 289 39.80 2.67 -9.52
N ALA A 290 39.15 2.97 -8.38
CA ALA A 290 37.72 2.98 -8.29
C ALA A 290 37.24 4.20 -7.53
N ASN A 291 36.37 4.96 -8.15
CA ASN A 291 35.80 6.18 -7.59
C ASN A 291 34.26 6.03 -7.49
N GLN A 292 33.72 6.51 -6.38
CA GLN A 292 32.29 6.68 -6.21
C GLN A 292 32.00 8.18 -6.33
N PHE A 293 31.26 8.55 -7.35
CA PHE A 293 30.78 9.93 -7.46
C PHE A 293 29.49 10.06 -6.63
N SER A 294 29.50 11.01 -5.70
CA SER A 294 28.38 11.36 -4.85
C SER A 294 27.47 12.32 -5.61
N SER A 295 26.69 11.82 -6.55
CA SER A 295 25.56 12.55 -7.10
C SER A 295 24.26 11.83 -6.72
N SER A 296 23.12 12.43 -7.02
CA SER A 296 21.80 11.83 -6.83
C SER A 296 21.58 10.50 -7.59
N GLU A 297 22.51 10.17 -8.51
CA GLU A 297 22.51 8.92 -9.27
C GLU A 297 23.61 7.99 -8.75
N ALA A 298 23.23 6.72 -8.55
CA ALA A 298 24.14 5.68 -8.08
C ALA A 298 25.17 5.34 -9.17
N GLU A 299 26.41 5.72 -8.97
CA GLU A 299 27.50 5.42 -9.89
C GLU A 299 28.74 4.92 -9.14
N PHE A 300 29.28 3.81 -9.60
CA PHE A 300 30.57 3.31 -9.15
C PHE A 300 31.45 3.04 -10.36
N THR A 301 32.43 3.90 -10.59
CA THR A 301 33.31 3.85 -11.76
C THR A 301 34.63 3.19 -11.41
N MET A 302 35.03 2.25 -12.24
CA MET A 302 36.33 1.54 -12.18
C MET A 302 37.14 1.82 -13.44
N GLU A 303 38.38 2.20 -13.27
CA GLU A 303 39.32 2.43 -14.39
C GLU A 303 40.14 1.15 -14.67
N ILE A 304 40.11 0.68 -15.91
CA ILE A 304 40.85 -0.50 -16.38
C ILE A 304 42.27 -0.11 -16.68
N LYS A 305 43.22 -0.95 -16.31
CA LYS A 305 44.65 -0.76 -16.66
C LYS A 305 44.86 -0.71 -18.18
N ARG A 306 45.75 0.17 -18.64
CA ARG A 306 46.07 0.33 -20.05
C ARG A 306 46.58 -0.99 -20.65
N GLY A 307 46.23 -1.24 -21.91
CA GLY A 307 46.64 -2.44 -22.63
C GLY A 307 45.77 -3.69 -22.45
N LEU A 308 44.74 -3.59 -21.61
CA LEU A 308 43.74 -4.68 -21.44
C LEU A 308 42.54 -4.44 -22.34
N ASN A 309 41.88 -5.53 -22.75
CA ASN A 309 40.63 -5.46 -23.49
C ASN A 309 39.47 -5.19 -22.50
N PRO A 310 38.80 -4.02 -22.57
CA PRO A 310 37.75 -3.65 -21.62
C PRO A 310 36.57 -4.62 -21.58
N PHE A 311 36.19 -5.22 -22.72
CA PHE A 311 35.09 -6.18 -22.80
C PHE A 311 35.41 -7.50 -22.06
N LEU A 312 36.65 -7.96 -22.11
CA LEU A 312 37.07 -9.15 -21.36
C LEU A 312 37.05 -8.89 -19.86
N VAL A 313 37.50 -7.71 -19.43
CA VAL A 313 37.46 -7.31 -18.02
C VAL A 313 36.02 -7.21 -17.53
N LEU A 314 35.14 -6.57 -18.31
CA LEU A 314 33.71 -6.45 -18.00
C LEU A 314 33.05 -7.83 -17.87
N ASN A 315 33.27 -8.74 -18.81
CA ASN A 315 32.69 -10.09 -18.75
C ASN A 315 33.17 -10.86 -17.53
N LYS A 316 34.44 -10.73 -17.16
CA LYS A 316 35.01 -11.35 -15.97
C LYS A 316 34.41 -10.75 -14.68
N LEU A 317 34.21 -9.42 -14.65
CA LEU A 317 33.50 -8.72 -13.57
C LEU A 317 32.06 -9.23 -13.43
N LYS A 318 31.32 -9.29 -14.53
CA LYS A 318 29.93 -9.80 -14.54
C LYS A 318 29.82 -11.22 -14.00
N ALA A 319 30.79 -12.08 -14.31
CA ALA A 319 30.83 -13.46 -13.83
C ALA A 319 31.16 -13.58 -12.33
N THR A 320 31.92 -12.63 -11.78
CA THR A 320 32.41 -12.67 -10.39
C THR A 320 31.48 -11.98 -9.42
N LEU A 321 30.79 -10.94 -9.86
CA LEU A 321 29.88 -10.15 -9.06
C LEU A 321 28.45 -10.72 -9.06
N LYS A 322 27.66 -10.37 -8.05
CA LYS A 322 26.22 -10.62 -8.01
C LYS A 322 25.46 -9.71 -9.02
N PHE A 323 25.96 -9.67 -10.25
CA PHE A 323 25.50 -8.81 -11.32
C PHE A 323 24.23 -9.32 -12.00
N SER A 324 24.00 -10.62 -11.94
CA SER A 324 22.77 -11.26 -12.39
C SER A 324 22.07 -11.97 -11.23
N ARG A 325 20.76 -11.96 -11.28
CA ARG A 325 19.92 -12.64 -10.28
C ARG A 325 18.72 -13.28 -10.93
N LYS A 326 18.44 -14.51 -10.53
CA LYS A 326 17.20 -15.21 -10.84
C LYS A 326 16.20 -14.94 -9.71
N TRP A 327 15.05 -14.36 -10.05
CA TRP A 327 13.96 -14.09 -9.14
C TRP A 327 12.79 -15.00 -9.46
N THR A 328 12.38 -15.84 -8.54
CA THR A 328 11.20 -16.70 -8.71
C THR A 328 10.02 -16.07 -8.00
N PRO A 329 8.95 -15.66 -8.74
CA PRO A 329 7.76 -15.10 -8.14
C PRO A 329 7.02 -16.12 -7.28
N ILE A 330 6.58 -15.67 -6.10
CA ILE A 330 5.68 -16.40 -5.21
C ILE A 330 4.60 -15.40 -4.76
N TYR A 331 3.36 -15.69 -5.08
CA TYR A 331 2.23 -14.79 -4.89
C TYR A 331 1.41 -15.19 -3.67
N SER A 332 1.92 -14.88 -2.47
CA SER A 332 1.22 -15.16 -1.21
C SER A 332 0.70 -13.87 -0.60
N TYR A 333 -0.59 -13.85 -0.27
CA TYR A 333 -1.31 -12.70 0.27
C TYR A 333 -2.22 -13.11 1.42
N MET A 334 -2.56 -12.14 2.26
CA MET A 334 -3.56 -12.31 3.30
C MET A 334 -4.97 -12.06 2.75
N LYS A 335 -5.90 -12.97 3.07
CA LYS A 335 -7.34 -12.83 2.84
C LYS A 335 -8.08 -13.47 4.00
N SER A 336 -8.96 -12.72 4.66
CA SER A 336 -9.79 -13.22 5.78
C SER A 336 -8.96 -13.97 6.84
N GLY A 337 -7.81 -13.40 7.23
CA GLY A 337 -6.93 -13.97 8.26
C GLY A 337 -6.08 -15.17 7.82
N ARG A 338 -6.11 -15.57 6.56
CA ARG A 338 -5.35 -16.73 6.04
C ARG A 338 -4.41 -16.32 4.91
N ALA A 339 -3.25 -16.96 4.85
CA ALA A 339 -2.35 -16.83 3.72
C ALA A 339 -2.85 -17.68 2.54
N ILE A 340 -3.02 -17.05 1.38
CA ILE A 340 -3.48 -17.70 0.15
C ILE A 340 -2.56 -17.35 -1.02
N THR A 341 -2.53 -18.20 -2.03
CA THR A 341 -1.84 -17.92 -3.28
C THR A 341 -2.82 -17.31 -4.28
N LEU A 342 -2.51 -16.11 -4.77
CA LEU A 342 -3.31 -15.41 -5.79
C LEU A 342 -2.39 -14.96 -6.93
N TYR A 343 -2.56 -15.55 -8.10
CA TYR A 343 -1.85 -15.13 -9.29
C TYR A 343 -2.35 -13.77 -9.81
N PRO A 344 -1.55 -13.04 -10.61
CA PRO A 344 -1.87 -11.68 -11.03
C PRO A 344 -3.24 -11.51 -11.69
N ASP A 345 -3.67 -12.47 -12.49
CA ASP A 345 -4.99 -12.47 -13.13
C ASP A 345 -6.14 -12.52 -12.10
N THR A 346 -6.10 -13.51 -11.22
CA THR A 346 -7.12 -13.68 -10.16
C THR A 346 -7.06 -12.56 -9.13
N LEU A 347 -5.87 -12.10 -8.78
CA LEU A 347 -5.67 -10.99 -7.84
C LEU A 347 -6.31 -9.70 -8.38
N THR A 348 -6.08 -9.38 -9.67
CA THR A 348 -6.66 -8.19 -10.31
C THR A 348 -8.18 -8.29 -10.37
N ALA A 349 -8.73 -9.48 -10.66
CA ALA A 349 -10.18 -9.70 -10.66
C ALA A 349 -10.81 -9.47 -9.28
N LEU A 350 -10.19 -10.01 -8.23
CA LEU A 350 -10.68 -9.84 -6.85
C LEU A 350 -10.58 -8.37 -6.41
N TRP A 351 -9.46 -7.71 -6.70
CA TRP A 351 -9.31 -6.28 -6.43
C TRP A 351 -10.39 -5.46 -7.17
N TYR A 352 -10.66 -5.75 -8.46
CA TYR A 352 -11.68 -5.06 -9.25
C TYR A 352 -13.06 -5.21 -8.61
N HIS A 353 -13.40 -6.41 -8.15
CA HIS A 353 -14.66 -6.67 -7.46
C HIS A 353 -14.80 -5.85 -6.17
N GLU A 354 -13.78 -5.85 -5.32
CA GLU A 354 -13.76 -5.03 -4.08
C GLU A 354 -13.89 -3.54 -4.39
N ARG A 355 -13.19 -3.06 -5.41
CA ARG A 355 -13.29 -1.67 -5.85
C ARG A 355 -14.68 -1.32 -6.37
N TYR A 356 -15.26 -2.19 -7.18
CA TYR A 356 -16.63 -2.04 -7.67
C TYR A 356 -17.64 -1.95 -6.52
N LEU A 357 -17.58 -2.87 -5.55
CA LEU A 357 -18.46 -2.86 -4.38
C LEU A 357 -18.31 -1.58 -3.56
N SER A 358 -17.08 -1.09 -3.39
CA SER A 358 -16.83 0.16 -2.68
C SER A 358 -17.44 1.36 -3.40
N ILE A 359 -17.29 1.47 -4.72
CA ILE A 359 -17.88 2.55 -5.51
C ILE A 359 -19.41 2.48 -5.43
N ALA A 360 -20.00 1.31 -5.69
CA ALA A 360 -21.44 1.11 -5.64
C ALA A 360 -22.02 1.41 -4.25
N GLY A 361 -21.37 0.93 -3.19
CA GLY A 361 -21.72 1.23 -1.80
C GLY A 361 -21.64 2.72 -1.51
N GLY A 362 -20.54 3.38 -1.87
CA GLY A 362 -20.35 4.81 -1.67
C GLY A 362 -21.40 5.67 -2.38
N LEU A 363 -21.81 5.29 -3.58
CA LEU A 363 -22.91 5.94 -4.32
C LEU A 363 -24.24 5.78 -3.60
N LYS A 364 -24.54 4.58 -3.08
CA LYS A 364 -25.76 4.34 -2.28
C LYS A 364 -25.79 5.23 -1.02
N TYR A 365 -24.67 5.35 -0.31
CA TYR A 365 -24.58 6.23 0.87
C TYR A 365 -24.80 7.70 0.49
N LYS A 366 -24.15 8.19 -0.57
CA LYS A 366 -24.36 9.57 -1.06
C LYS A 366 -25.81 9.80 -1.49
N GLN A 367 -26.42 8.85 -2.16
CA GLN A 367 -27.83 8.93 -2.56
C GLN A 367 -28.75 9.04 -1.33
N ALA A 368 -28.53 8.19 -0.31
CA ALA A 368 -29.30 8.24 0.94
C ALA A 368 -29.13 9.58 1.67
N GLU A 369 -27.90 10.12 1.72
CA GLU A 369 -27.62 11.43 2.30
C GLU A 369 -28.34 12.57 1.57
N ILE A 370 -28.28 12.56 0.24
CA ILE A 370 -28.96 13.56 -0.61
C ILE A 370 -30.49 13.48 -0.42
N ILE A 371 -31.05 12.27 -0.39
CA ILE A 371 -32.49 12.07 -0.15
C ILE A 371 -32.87 12.59 1.23
N SER A 372 -32.08 12.30 2.26
CA SER A 372 -32.31 12.79 3.62
C SER A 372 -32.28 14.32 3.68
N ARG A 373 -31.26 14.95 3.03
CA ARG A 373 -31.16 16.40 2.93
C ARG A 373 -32.31 17.02 2.15
N LYS A 374 -32.73 16.40 1.04
CA LYS A 374 -33.90 16.82 0.27
C LYS A 374 -35.14 16.82 1.14
N MET A 375 -35.42 15.73 1.86
CA MET A 375 -36.55 15.61 2.79
C MET A 375 -36.52 16.72 3.87
N THR A 376 -35.35 17.05 4.40
CA THR A 376 -35.18 18.13 5.40
C THR A 376 -35.55 19.48 4.80
N VAL A 377 -35.03 19.80 3.60
CA VAL A 377 -35.33 21.06 2.91
C VAL A 377 -36.80 21.17 2.55
N GLU A 378 -37.42 20.11 2.01
CA GLU A 378 -38.84 20.07 1.69
C GLU A 378 -39.72 20.29 2.93
N ALA A 379 -39.37 19.62 4.06
CA ALA A 379 -40.06 19.83 5.33
C ALA A 379 -39.99 21.29 5.84
N ILE A 380 -38.81 21.92 5.75
CA ILE A 380 -38.63 23.31 6.12
C ILE A 380 -39.43 24.25 5.20
N LEU A 381 -39.44 24.01 3.88
CA LEU A 381 -40.18 24.80 2.92
C LEU A 381 -41.69 24.78 3.19
N GLN A 382 -42.25 23.62 3.57
CA GLN A 382 -43.68 23.46 3.87
C GLN A 382 -44.13 24.27 5.08
N ILE A 383 -43.22 24.62 6.01
CA ILE A 383 -43.53 25.35 7.24
C ILE A 383 -42.98 26.76 7.26
N CYS A 384 -42.25 27.20 6.21
CA CYS A 384 -41.57 28.48 6.26
C CYS A 384 -42.51 29.71 6.41
N GLU A 385 -43.77 29.61 5.92
CA GLU A 385 -44.81 30.65 6.10
C GLU A 385 -45.43 30.61 7.51
N HIS A 386 -45.33 29.49 8.21
CA HIS A 386 -45.94 29.24 9.52
C HIS A 386 -44.93 29.10 10.66
N THR A 387 -43.70 29.57 10.47
CA THR A 387 -42.57 29.33 11.40
C THR A 387 -42.91 29.76 12.86
N LYS A 388 -43.60 30.87 13.08
CA LYS A 388 -44.01 31.33 14.42
C LYS A 388 -44.91 30.27 15.09
N GLN A 389 -45.93 29.80 14.37
CA GLN A 389 -46.86 28.81 14.87
C GLN A 389 -46.17 27.47 15.18
N VAL A 390 -45.21 27.06 14.33
CA VAL A 390 -44.40 25.87 14.56
C VAL A 390 -43.56 25.96 15.82
N ILE A 391 -42.87 27.11 16.04
CA ILE A 391 -42.07 27.35 17.24
C ILE A 391 -42.94 27.34 18.50
N GLU A 392 -44.14 27.92 18.45
CA GLU A 392 -45.07 27.92 19.59
C GLU A 392 -45.58 26.51 19.91
N LEU A 393 -45.90 25.69 18.92
CA LEU A 393 -46.31 24.29 19.09
C LEU A 393 -45.20 23.48 19.75
N ILE A 394 -43.95 23.61 19.26
CA ILE A 394 -42.80 22.91 19.84
C ILE A 394 -42.55 23.36 21.29
N ARG A 395 -42.67 24.64 21.60
CA ARG A 395 -42.48 25.15 22.98
C ARG A 395 -43.55 24.73 23.96
N LYS A 396 -44.79 24.50 23.52
CA LYS A 396 -45.90 24.06 24.34
C LYS A 396 -45.91 22.54 24.57
N SER A 397 -45.13 21.79 23.85
CA SER A 397 -45.06 20.32 23.96
C SER A 397 -44.13 19.91 25.11
N GLU A 398 -44.52 18.86 25.85
CA GLU A 398 -43.76 18.34 26.99
C GLU A 398 -42.54 17.52 26.58
N ASN A 399 -42.60 16.90 25.44
CA ASN A 399 -41.53 16.06 24.90
C ASN A 399 -41.52 16.07 23.37
N GLU A 400 -40.48 15.45 22.77
CA GLU A 400 -40.27 15.41 21.31
C GLU A 400 -41.42 14.74 20.57
N GLU A 401 -41.96 13.66 21.14
CA GLU A 401 -43.06 12.90 20.50
C GLU A 401 -44.38 13.68 20.51
N ASP A 402 -44.66 14.43 21.53
CA ASP A 402 -45.80 15.34 21.61
C ASP A 402 -45.67 16.51 20.61
N ALA A 403 -44.47 17.07 20.46
CA ALA A 403 -44.20 18.05 19.44
C ALA A 403 -44.45 17.54 18.03
N VAL A 404 -43.98 16.31 17.72
CA VAL A 404 -44.22 15.67 16.45
C VAL A 404 -45.73 15.43 16.21
N ARG A 405 -46.45 14.95 17.21
CA ARG A 405 -47.90 14.76 17.12
C ARG A 405 -48.66 16.07 16.91
N ALA A 406 -48.29 17.12 17.64
CA ALA A 406 -48.89 18.44 17.52
C ALA A 406 -48.66 19.04 16.12
N LEU A 407 -47.45 18.94 15.60
CA LEU A 407 -47.13 19.40 14.23
C LEU A 407 -47.90 18.61 13.17
N PHE A 408 -47.99 17.28 13.30
CA PHE A 408 -48.68 16.44 12.37
C PHE A 408 -50.21 16.68 12.36
N SER A 409 -50.80 17.02 13.53
CA SER A 409 -52.22 17.32 13.61
C SER A 409 -52.57 18.66 12.94
N VAL A 410 -51.71 19.68 13.04
CA VAL A 410 -51.93 21.01 12.47
C VAL A 410 -51.56 21.08 11.00
N PHE A 411 -50.43 20.48 10.62
CA PHE A 411 -49.92 20.49 9.25
C PHE A 411 -50.11 19.13 8.59
N LYS A 412 -51.33 18.87 8.14
CA LYS A 412 -51.71 17.59 7.53
C LYS A 412 -50.94 17.19 6.25
N GLN A 413 -50.25 18.17 5.61
CA GLN A 413 -49.40 17.95 4.46
C GLN A 413 -48.02 17.34 4.83
N LEU A 414 -47.63 17.39 6.09
CA LEU A 414 -46.36 16.84 6.56
C LEU A 414 -46.50 15.30 6.73
N THR A 415 -45.47 14.58 6.36
CA THR A 415 -45.32 13.19 6.79
C THR A 415 -44.80 13.12 8.23
N HIS A 416 -45.02 12.03 8.94
CA HIS A 416 -44.52 11.81 10.29
C HIS A 416 -42.96 11.96 10.36
N LYS A 417 -42.27 11.49 9.32
CA LYS A 417 -40.82 11.68 9.20
C LYS A 417 -40.41 13.14 9.07
N GLN A 418 -41.13 13.92 8.27
CA GLN A 418 -40.89 15.36 8.12
C GLN A 418 -41.17 16.13 9.40
N ALA A 419 -42.25 15.81 10.11
CA ALA A 419 -42.53 16.42 11.43
C ALA A 419 -41.39 16.13 12.43
N LYS A 420 -40.87 14.93 12.49
CA LYS A 420 -39.73 14.57 13.32
C LYS A 420 -38.46 15.34 12.94
N ILE A 421 -38.20 15.50 11.64
CA ILE A 421 -37.06 16.30 11.14
C ILE A 421 -37.19 17.77 11.58
N ILE A 422 -38.41 18.35 11.50
CA ILE A 422 -38.64 19.75 11.92
C ILE A 422 -38.37 19.92 13.40
N VAL A 423 -38.85 19.03 14.25
CA VAL A 423 -38.67 19.13 15.72
C VAL A 423 -37.19 19.00 16.10
N SER A 424 -36.42 18.19 15.39
CA SER A 424 -34.98 18.02 15.62
C SER A 424 -34.11 19.18 15.12
N GLN A 425 -34.67 20.13 14.34
CA GLN A 425 -33.89 21.26 13.83
C GLN A 425 -33.68 22.37 14.91
N PRO A 426 -32.51 23.01 14.93
CA PRO A 426 -32.29 24.16 15.77
C PRO A 426 -33.30 25.28 15.47
N ILE A 427 -33.86 25.90 16.49
CA ILE A 427 -34.82 27.02 16.35
C ILE A 427 -34.25 28.14 15.48
N SER A 428 -32.94 28.38 15.52
CA SER A 428 -32.24 29.36 14.68
C SER A 428 -32.38 29.05 13.18
N THR A 429 -32.40 27.77 12.80
CA THR A 429 -32.57 27.33 11.42
C THR A 429 -34.00 27.60 10.95
N LEU A 430 -34.99 27.27 11.77
CA LEU A 430 -36.40 27.55 11.52
C LEU A 430 -36.70 29.04 11.40
N ALA A 431 -36.09 29.87 12.28
CA ALA A 431 -36.24 31.31 12.25
C ALA A 431 -35.58 31.97 11.02
N ARG A 432 -34.48 31.43 10.52
CA ARG A 432 -33.79 31.93 9.29
C ARG A 432 -34.55 31.59 8.01
N ALA A 433 -35.26 30.49 7.98
CA ALA A 433 -36.07 30.07 6.80
C ALA A 433 -37.12 31.14 6.45
N ASN A 434 -37.60 31.93 7.43
CA ASN A 434 -38.55 33.03 7.20
C ASN A 434 -37.91 34.35 6.70
N LYS A 435 -36.56 34.48 6.74
CA LYS A 435 -35.84 35.69 6.27
C LYS A 435 -35.27 35.55 4.87
N ALA A 436 -35.34 34.37 4.27
CA ALA A 436 -34.79 34.09 2.94
C ALA A 436 -35.79 34.29 1.79
N LYS A 437 -36.96 34.83 2.06
CA LYS A 437 -37.90 35.46 1.14
C LYS A 437 -37.74 36.98 1.23
#